data_31623ee6a4d2027584a9093614f22728
#
_entry.id   31623ee6a4d2027584a9093614f22728
#
_cell.length_a   1.000
_cell.length_b   1.000
_cell.length_c   1.000
_cell.angle_alpha   90.00
_cell.angle_beta   90.00
_cell.angle_gamma   90.00
#
_symmetry.space_group_name_H-M   'P 1'
#
loop_
_entity.id
_entity.type
_entity.pdbx_description
1 polymer ?
#
loop_
_entity_poly.entity_id
_entity_poly.type
_entity_poly.pdbx_seq_one_letter_code
_entity_poly.pdbx_strand_id
1 'polypeptide(L)'
;FGVVGYSPDIENLQNPISKSASLVYSEDGKVLGTYNADKANRIPVSFSKLSPHLVHALVATEDVRFYEHSGIDFIALGRAIVKRGLLGHESAGGGSTITQQLAKQLYSAPASSSVERMLQKPIEWVTAIKLERNFTKEEIIALYLNYFDFLHGAVGIKTAAKVYFGKQPRD
;
A
#
# COMPACT_ATOMS: atom_id res chain seq x y z
N PHE A 1 -4.89 21.02 17.40
CA PHE A 1 -4.33 19.86 16.65
C PHE A 1 -3.55 20.29 15.41
N GLY A 2 -2.75 21.35 15.45
CA GLY A 2 -2.02 21.92 14.32
C GLY A 2 -0.49 21.86 14.43
N VAL A 3 0.08 21.00 15.25
CA VAL A 3 1.52 21.06 15.57
C VAL A 3 2.34 19.84 15.09
N VAL A 4 1.72 18.75 14.63
CA VAL A 4 2.47 17.56 14.21
C VAL A 4 1.98 17.08 12.85
N GLY A 5 2.60 17.58 11.79
CA GLY A 5 2.60 16.95 10.49
C GLY A 5 1.47 17.38 9.54
N TYR A 6 1.84 17.55 8.28
CA TYR A 6 0.95 17.72 7.14
C TYR A 6 0.01 16.51 7.01
N SER A 7 -1.28 16.74 7.17
CA SER A 7 -2.30 15.75 6.81
C SER A 7 -2.70 16.01 5.36
N PRO A 8 -2.52 15.06 4.44
CA PRO A 8 -2.86 15.28 3.04
C PRO A 8 -4.34 15.62 2.87
N ASP A 9 -4.64 16.57 2.00
CA ASP A 9 -5.99 16.92 1.62
C ASP A 9 -6.67 15.74 0.91
N ILE A 10 -8.01 15.67 1.02
CA ILE A 10 -8.82 14.61 0.40
C ILE A 10 -8.60 14.56 -1.12
N GLU A 11 -8.36 15.70 -1.76
CA GLU A 11 -8.09 15.80 -3.19
C GLU A 11 -6.81 15.04 -3.60
N ASN A 12 -5.76 15.11 -2.78
CA ASN A 12 -4.54 14.33 -2.96
C ASN A 12 -4.73 12.83 -2.67
N LEU A 13 -5.74 12.48 -1.84
CA LEU A 13 -6.13 11.10 -1.56
C LEU A 13 -6.98 10.52 -2.70
N GLN A 14 -7.84 11.34 -3.32
CA GLN A 14 -8.72 10.92 -4.42
C GLN A 14 -7.97 10.75 -5.75
N ASN A 15 -6.80 11.38 -5.90
CA ASN A 15 -6.00 11.28 -7.12
C ASN A 15 -4.55 10.84 -6.84
N PRO A 16 -4.33 9.67 -6.21
CA PRO A 16 -2.99 9.15 -5.91
C PRO A 16 -2.22 8.74 -7.19
N ILE A 17 -2.87 8.81 -8.36
CA ILE A 17 -2.39 8.32 -9.66
C ILE A 17 -1.45 9.31 -10.37
N SER A 18 -1.17 10.49 -9.79
CA SER A 18 -0.31 11.51 -10.41
C SER A 18 1.13 11.06 -10.72
N LYS A 19 1.54 9.86 -10.29
CA LYS A 19 2.86 9.25 -10.53
C LYS A 19 2.82 7.99 -11.39
N SER A 20 1.80 7.84 -12.22
CA SER A 20 1.70 6.69 -13.14
C SER A 20 2.65 6.85 -14.33
N ALA A 21 3.22 5.74 -14.79
CA ALA A 21 3.98 5.71 -16.03
C ALA A 21 3.06 5.95 -17.23
N SER A 22 3.48 6.78 -18.16
CA SER A 22 2.83 6.91 -19.46
C SER A 22 3.25 5.77 -20.37
N LEU A 23 2.31 5.07 -20.98
CA LEU A 23 2.60 4.05 -21.99
C LEU A 23 2.78 4.71 -23.35
N VAL A 24 3.86 4.37 -24.03
CA VAL A 24 4.13 4.79 -25.41
C VAL A 24 3.72 3.65 -26.33
N TYR A 25 2.82 3.95 -27.27
CA TYR A 25 2.33 2.98 -28.24
C TYR A 25 2.88 3.27 -29.63
N SER A 26 3.08 2.23 -30.43
CA SER A 26 3.27 2.34 -31.87
C SER A 26 1.93 2.65 -32.57
N GLU A 27 1.98 3.04 -33.85
CA GLU A 27 0.79 3.32 -34.64
C GLU A 27 -0.16 2.10 -34.74
N ASP A 28 0.38 0.89 -34.69
CA ASP A 28 -0.35 -0.38 -34.68
C ASP A 28 -0.84 -0.80 -33.26
N GLY A 29 -0.74 0.10 -32.25
CA GLY A 29 -1.25 -0.12 -30.90
C GLY A 29 -0.39 -1.01 -30.01
N LYS A 30 0.83 -1.37 -30.43
CA LYS A 30 1.76 -2.12 -29.58
C LYS A 30 2.48 -1.20 -28.59
N VAL A 31 2.64 -1.66 -27.37
CA VAL A 31 3.40 -0.93 -26.35
C VAL A 31 4.89 -0.96 -26.72
N LEU A 32 5.43 0.21 -27.04
CA LEU A 32 6.86 0.41 -27.35
C LEU A 32 7.69 0.58 -26.08
N GLY A 33 7.11 1.14 -25.03
CA GLY A 33 7.81 1.39 -23.79
C GLY A 33 6.97 2.17 -22.78
N THR A 34 7.60 2.50 -21.66
CA THR A 34 7.01 3.33 -20.61
C THR A 34 7.85 4.58 -20.41
N TYR A 35 7.20 5.74 -20.35
CA TYR A 35 7.84 7.00 -19.99
C TYR A 35 7.50 7.33 -18.54
N ASN A 36 8.53 7.48 -17.69
CA ASN A 36 8.39 7.76 -16.27
C ASN A 36 9.14 9.01 -15.90
N ALA A 37 8.45 9.98 -15.29
CA ALA A 37 9.09 11.13 -14.69
C ALA A 37 9.92 10.74 -13.43
N ASP A 38 9.50 9.71 -12.69
CA ASP A 38 10.04 9.33 -11.37
C ASP A 38 10.69 7.93 -11.31
N LYS A 39 11.18 7.36 -12.41
CA LYS A 39 11.76 6.01 -12.47
C LYS A 39 10.84 4.87 -11.98
N ALA A 40 9.59 5.14 -11.64
CA ALA A 40 8.63 4.13 -11.16
C ALA A 40 7.78 3.62 -12.31
N ASN A 41 8.01 2.37 -12.69
CA ASN A 41 7.34 1.67 -13.82
C ASN A 41 5.91 1.22 -13.43
N ARG A 42 5.10 2.12 -12.85
CA ARG A 42 3.76 1.78 -12.35
C ARG A 42 2.75 1.75 -13.48
N ILE A 43 2.17 0.58 -13.69
CA ILE A 43 1.02 0.41 -14.57
C ILE A 43 -0.16 0.02 -13.67
N PRO A 44 -1.13 0.93 -13.44
CA PRO A 44 -2.23 0.65 -12.53
C PRO A 44 -3.11 -0.49 -13.00
N VAL A 45 -3.53 -1.32 -12.06
CA VAL A 45 -4.43 -2.46 -12.25
C VAL A 45 -5.65 -2.25 -11.39
N SER A 46 -6.86 -2.36 -11.96
CA SER A 46 -8.10 -2.34 -11.19
C SER A 46 -8.28 -3.65 -10.42
N PHE A 47 -9.03 -3.63 -9.32
CA PHE A 47 -9.30 -4.79 -8.48
C PHE A 47 -9.85 -5.98 -9.29
N SER A 48 -10.77 -5.75 -10.23
CA SER A 48 -11.36 -6.77 -11.09
C SER A 48 -10.35 -7.53 -11.99
N LYS A 49 -9.14 -6.99 -12.13
CA LYS A 49 -8.04 -7.61 -12.89
C LYS A 49 -6.99 -8.29 -12.00
N LEU A 50 -7.24 -8.38 -10.69
CA LEU A 50 -6.40 -9.12 -9.75
C LEU A 50 -6.91 -10.56 -9.63
N SER A 51 -6.00 -11.50 -9.41
CA SER A 51 -6.36 -12.87 -9.05
C SER A 51 -7.00 -12.89 -7.65
N PRO A 52 -8.13 -13.56 -7.44
CA PRO A 52 -8.69 -13.76 -6.09
C PRO A 52 -7.70 -14.42 -5.13
N HIS A 53 -6.88 -15.33 -5.62
CA HIS A 53 -5.85 -16.00 -4.81
C HIS A 53 -4.78 -15.02 -4.31
N LEU A 54 -4.38 -14.05 -5.14
CA LEU A 54 -3.46 -12.99 -4.75
C LEU A 54 -4.07 -12.13 -3.63
N VAL A 55 -5.33 -11.74 -3.78
CA VAL A 55 -6.05 -10.94 -2.78
C VAL A 55 -6.16 -11.71 -1.46
N HIS A 56 -6.54 -12.98 -1.50
CA HIS A 56 -6.63 -13.82 -0.31
C HIS A 56 -5.27 -14.00 0.37
N ALA A 57 -4.21 -14.22 -0.41
CA ALA A 57 -2.86 -14.37 0.13
C ALA A 57 -2.40 -13.08 0.82
N LEU A 58 -2.63 -11.91 0.20
CA LEU A 58 -2.31 -10.61 0.79
C LEU A 58 -3.04 -10.42 2.12
N VAL A 59 -4.36 -10.61 2.14
CA VAL A 59 -5.17 -10.44 3.36
C VAL A 59 -4.75 -11.43 4.45
N ALA A 60 -4.52 -12.70 4.10
CA ALA A 60 -4.12 -13.72 5.06
C ALA A 60 -2.75 -13.47 5.68
N THR A 61 -1.83 -12.85 4.94
CA THR A 61 -0.45 -12.61 5.42
C THR A 61 -0.30 -11.29 6.15
N GLU A 62 -0.90 -10.22 5.62
CA GLU A 62 -0.68 -8.86 6.13
C GLU A 62 -1.76 -8.42 7.13
N ASP A 63 -3.02 -8.79 6.90
CA ASP A 63 -4.14 -8.24 7.65
C ASP A 63 -5.37 -9.16 7.59
N VAL A 64 -5.33 -10.26 8.35
CA VAL A 64 -6.38 -11.28 8.33
C VAL A 64 -7.79 -10.74 8.64
N ARG A 65 -7.87 -9.61 9.33
CA ARG A 65 -9.12 -8.95 9.71
C ARG A 65 -9.43 -7.72 8.88
N PHE A 66 -8.80 -7.57 7.72
CA PHE A 66 -8.91 -6.39 6.86
C PHE A 66 -10.35 -5.94 6.62
N TYR A 67 -11.29 -6.86 6.45
CA TYR A 67 -12.70 -6.55 6.20
C TYR A 67 -13.52 -6.21 7.46
N GLU A 68 -12.92 -6.35 8.66
CA GLU A 68 -13.62 -6.17 9.94
C GLU A 68 -13.35 -4.82 10.60
N HIS A 69 -12.34 -4.08 10.16
CA HIS A 69 -11.94 -2.80 10.76
C HIS A 69 -11.99 -1.65 9.73
N SER A 70 -11.91 -0.41 10.23
CA SER A 70 -11.91 0.82 9.42
C SER A 70 -10.56 1.55 9.49
N GLY A 71 -9.50 0.88 9.02
CA GLY A 71 -8.15 1.43 8.90
C GLY A 71 -7.22 1.06 10.05
N ILE A 72 -7.73 0.84 11.26
CA ILE A 72 -6.95 0.41 12.43
C ILE A 72 -7.58 -0.85 13.01
N ASP A 73 -6.79 -1.91 13.16
CA ASP A 73 -7.18 -3.10 13.91
C ASP A 73 -6.67 -3.00 15.35
N PHE A 74 -7.52 -2.51 16.26
CA PHE A 74 -7.17 -2.38 17.69
C PHE A 74 -6.94 -3.73 18.37
N ILE A 75 -7.54 -4.82 17.89
CA ILE A 75 -7.35 -6.16 18.44
C ILE A 75 -5.96 -6.69 18.04
N ALA A 76 -5.59 -6.54 16.76
CA ALA A 76 -4.25 -6.91 16.31
C ALA A 76 -3.17 -6.07 16.99
N LEU A 77 -3.42 -4.76 17.14
CA LEU A 77 -2.52 -3.86 17.85
C LEU A 77 -2.32 -4.27 19.32
N GLY A 78 -3.41 -4.53 20.05
CA GLY A 78 -3.37 -5.00 21.44
C GLY A 78 -2.61 -6.33 21.56
N ARG A 79 -2.88 -7.28 20.66
CA ARG A 79 -2.15 -8.56 20.60
C ARG A 79 -0.65 -8.37 20.34
N ALA A 80 -0.28 -7.46 19.43
CA ALA A 80 1.12 -7.17 19.12
C ALA A 80 1.85 -6.55 20.32
N ILE A 81 1.20 -5.62 21.04
CA ILE A 81 1.74 -5.00 22.25
C ILE A 81 1.97 -6.06 23.34
N VAL A 82 0.99 -6.92 23.58
CA VAL A 82 1.12 -8.00 24.60
C VAL A 82 2.23 -8.97 24.24
N LYS A 83 2.29 -9.43 22.99
CA LYS A 83 3.30 -10.40 22.55
C LYS A 83 4.71 -9.82 22.58
N ARG A 84 4.90 -8.57 22.11
CA ARG A 84 6.22 -7.92 22.16
C ARG A 84 6.62 -7.44 23.55
N GLY A 85 5.68 -6.79 24.26
CA GLY A 85 5.98 -6.13 25.53
C GLY A 85 6.10 -7.09 26.69
N LEU A 86 5.24 -8.14 26.78
CA LEU A 86 5.19 -9.07 27.90
C LEU A 86 5.92 -10.38 27.62
N LEU A 87 5.93 -10.88 26.38
CA LEU A 87 6.48 -12.19 26.06
C LEU A 87 7.82 -12.13 25.31
N GLY A 88 8.32 -10.95 25.00
CA GLY A 88 9.63 -10.77 24.35
C GLY A 88 9.73 -11.39 22.93
N HIS A 89 8.61 -11.76 22.33
CA HIS A 89 8.58 -12.34 20.98
C HIS A 89 8.82 -11.27 19.92
N GLU A 90 10.05 -11.11 19.46
CA GLU A 90 10.39 -10.17 18.37
C GLU A 90 9.70 -10.51 17.04
N SER A 91 9.38 -11.78 16.80
CA SER A 91 8.71 -12.28 15.60
C SER A 91 7.17 -12.23 15.66
N ALA A 92 6.58 -11.64 16.69
CA ALA A 92 5.13 -11.45 16.75
C ALA A 92 4.69 -10.53 15.62
N GLY A 93 3.96 -11.07 14.66
CA GLY A 93 3.50 -10.39 13.42
C GLY A 93 3.05 -8.95 13.62
N GLY A 94 3.21 -8.11 12.63
CA GLY A 94 2.93 -6.68 12.69
C GLY A 94 1.49 -6.37 13.11
N GLY A 95 1.32 -5.38 13.96
CA GLY A 95 -0.01 -4.83 14.30
C GLY A 95 -0.47 -3.73 13.34
N SER A 96 0.18 -3.59 12.17
CA SER A 96 -0.18 -2.59 11.16
C SER A 96 -1.09 -3.21 10.11
N THR A 97 -2.17 -2.52 9.77
CA THR A 97 -3.12 -2.94 8.74
C THR A 97 -2.61 -2.64 7.33
N ILE A 98 -3.21 -3.27 6.30
CA ILE A 98 -2.94 -2.95 4.88
C ILE A 98 -3.15 -1.46 4.62
N THR A 99 -4.20 -0.86 5.17
CA THR A 99 -4.50 0.56 4.98
C THR A 99 -3.46 1.47 5.63
N GLN A 100 -2.92 1.10 6.80
CA GLN A 100 -1.82 1.85 7.44
C GLN A 100 -0.53 1.74 6.64
N GLN A 101 -0.24 0.56 6.07
CA GLN A 101 0.91 0.37 5.19
C GLN A 101 0.78 1.21 3.92
N LEU A 102 -0.42 1.26 3.31
CA LEU A 102 -0.72 2.12 2.16
C LEU A 102 -0.55 3.59 2.52
N ALA A 103 -1.10 4.05 3.66
CA ALA A 103 -0.94 5.42 4.14
C ALA A 103 0.54 5.80 4.27
N LYS A 104 1.36 4.89 4.80
CA LYS A 104 2.80 5.08 4.89
C LYS A 104 3.46 5.21 3.52
N GLN A 105 3.12 4.34 2.56
CA GLN A 105 3.70 4.37 1.21
C GLN A 105 3.36 5.66 0.46
N LEU A 106 2.16 6.19 0.66
CA LEU A 106 1.69 7.37 -0.07
C LEU A 106 2.19 8.69 0.53
N TYR A 107 2.32 8.76 1.87
CA TYR A 107 2.42 10.04 2.58
C TYR A 107 3.55 10.14 3.60
N SER A 108 4.23 9.04 3.95
CA SER A 108 5.33 9.11 4.90
C SER A 108 6.67 9.23 4.20
N ALA A 109 7.44 10.24 4.58
CA ALA A 109 8.84 10.31 4.19
C ALA A 109 9.64 9.20 4.90
N PRO A 110 10.77 8.74 4.33
CA PRO A 110 11.66 7.82 5.01
C PRO A 110 12.10 8.42 6.36
N ALA A 111 11.87 7.69 7.44
CA ALA A 111 12.29 8.13 8.77
C ALA A 111 13.80 7.93 8.95
N SER A 112 14.49 8.96 9.42
CA SER A 112 15.93 8.94 9.68
C SER A 112 16.28 8.31 11.05
N SER A 113 15.30 8.22 11.96
CA SER A 113 15.48 7.68 13.31
C SER A 113 14.26 6.89 13.80
N SER A 114 14.46 6.05 14.82
CA SER A 114 13.38 5.31 15.47
C SER A 114 12.34 6.23 16.14
N VAL A 115 12.79 7.37 16.66
CA VAL A 115 11.90 8.37 17.28
C VAL A 115 11.01 9.01 16.23
N GLU A 116 11.57 9.42 15.10
CA GLU A 116 10.80 9.97 13.97
C GLU A 116 9.77 8.98 13.45
N ARG A 117 10.15 7.70 13.32
CA ARG A 117 9.21 6.62 12.93
C ARG A 117 8.06 6.49 13.94
N MET A 118 8.31 6.64 15.22
CA MET A 118 7.29 6.58 16.26
C MET A 118 6.33 7.78 16.18
N LEU A 119 6.84 8.96 15.86
CA LEU A 119 6.04 10.18 15.67
C LEU A 119 5.21 10.16 14.36
N GLN A 120 5.61 9.39 13.36
CA GLN A 120 4.84 9.21 12.12
C GLN A 120 3.60 8.32 12.31
N LYS A 121 3.59 7.42 13.29
CA LYS A 121 2.49 6.47 13.51
C LYS A 121 1.11 7.11 13.69
N PRO A 122 0.93 8.16 14.51
CA PRO A 122 -0.37 8.84 14.61
C PRO A 122 -0.85 9.42 13.27
N ILE A 123 0.06 9.92 12.43
CA ILE A 123 -0.26 10.46 11.10
C ILE A 123 -0.71 9.33 10.17
N GLU A 124 -0.01 8.21 10.17
CA GLU A 124 -0.39 7.01 9.40
C GLU A 124 -1.80 6.54 9.81
N TRP A 125 -2.14 6.56 11.10
CA TRP A 125 -3.46 6.15 11.60
C TRP A 125 -4.58 7.09 11.14
N VAL A 126 -4.38 8.40 11.25
CA VAL A 126 -5.36 9.39 10.78
C VAL A 126 -5.55 9.26 9.27
N THR A 127 -4.45 9.08 8.53
CA THR A 127 -4.49 8.92 7.07
C THR A 127 -5.19 7.61 6.69
N ALA A 128 -4.93 6.51 7.40
CA ALA A 128 -5.62 5.24 7.17
C ALA A 128 -7.13 5.33 7.37
N ILE A 129 -7.58 6.02 8.44
CA ILE A 129 -9.02 6.26 8.67
C ILE A 129 -9.62 7.12 7.54
N LYS A 130 -8.90 8.13 7.06
CA LYS A 130 -9.35 8.94 5.93
C LYS A 130 -9.46 8.11 4.65
N LEU A 131 -8.49 7.24 4.36
CA LEU A 131 -8.54 6.33 3.22
C LEU A 131 -9.79 5.43 3.29
N GLU A 132 -10.06 4.79 4.41
CA GLU A 132 -11.23 3.91 4.59
C GLU A 132 -12.58 4.63 4.50
N ARG A 133 -12.60 5.94 4.73
CA ARG A 133 -13.82 6.76 4.56
C ARG A 133 -14.07 7.14 3.09
N ASN A 134 -13.05 7.16 2.26
CA ASN A 134 -13.13 7.66 0.88
C ASN A 134 -12.99 6.56 -0.16
N PHE A 135 -12.47 5.40 0.21
CA PHE A 135 -12.23 4.27 -0.70
C PHE A 135 -12.84 2.99 -0.13
N THR A 136 -13.34 2.16 -1.02
CA THR A 136 -13.81 0.80 -0.68
C THR A 136 -12.61 -0.10 -0.35
N LYS A 137 -12.87 -1.22 0.32
CA LYS A 137 -11.84 -2.23 0.62
C LYS A 137 -11.15 -2.75 -0.64
N GLU A 138 -11.90 -2.93 -1.71
CA GLU A 138 -11.39 -3.37 -3.01
C GLU A 138 -10.44 -2.32 -3.63
N GLU A 139 -10.82 -1.05 -3.58
CA GLU A 139 -9.98 0.05 -4.04
C GLU A 139 -8.70 0.17 -3.22
N ILE A 140 -8.76 0.00 -1.89
CA ILE A 140 -7.59 0.02 -1.00
C ILE A 140 -6.62 -1.11 -1.35
N ILE A 141 -7.11 -2.35 -1.59
CA ILE A 141 -6.28 -3.46 -2.04
C ILE A 141 -5.62 -3.16 -3.38
N ALA A 142 -6.39 -2.63 -4.34
CA ALA A 142 -5.85 -2.27 -5.65
C ALA A 142 -4.78 -1.19 -5.55
N LEU A 143 -5.01 -0.14 -4.76
CA LEU A 143 -4.05 0.91 -4.48
C LEU A 143 -2.79 0.34 -3.82
N TYR A 144 -2.93 -0.47 -2.77
CA TYR A 144 -1.81 -1.09 -2.08
C TYR A 144 -0.92 -1.86 -3.06
N LEU A 145 -1.50 -2.77 -3.84
CA LEU A 145 -0.76 -3.59 -4.80
C LEU A 145 -0.16 -2.77 -5.96
N ASN A 146 -0.78 -1.67 -6.34
CA ASN A 146 -0.26 -0.77 -7.37
C ASN A 146 0.92 0.09 -6.89
N TYR A 147 0.99 0.40 -5.59
CA TYR A 147 2.03 1.25 -5.02
C TYR A 147 3.15 0.49 -4.34
N PHE A 148 2.95 -0.80 -4.05
CA PHE A 148 3.94 -1.61 -3.34
C PHE A 148 5.21 -1.80 -4.17
N ASP A 149 6.36 -1.57 -3.53
CA ASP A 149 7.67 -1.84 -4.13
C ASP A 149 8.06 -3.31 -3.86
N PHE A 150 7.99 -4.13 -4.90
CA PHE A 150 8.35 -5.54 -4.87
C PHE A 150 9.86 -5.77 -5.04
N LEU A 151 10.67 -4.72 -4.93
CA LEU A 151 12.12 -4.72 -5.11
C LEU A 151 12.57 -4.93 -6.57
N HIS A 152 13.88 -4.84 -6.81
CA HIS A 152 14.50 -5.00 -8.14
C HIS A 152 13.86 -4.14 -9.24
N GLY A 153 13.35 -2.94 -8.88
CA GLY A 153 12.68 -2.04 -9.81
C GLY A 153 11.25 -2.44 -10.19
N ALA A 154 10.70 -3.48 -9.56
CA ALA A 154 9.34 -3.93 -9.78
C ALA A 154 8.36 -3.18 -8.87
N VAL A 155 7.98 -1.96 -9.26
CA VAL A 155 6.98 -1.18 -8.52
C VAL A 155 5.59 -1.46 -9.09
N GLY A 156 4.69 -1.91 -8.21
CA GLY A 156 3.32 -2.31 -8.53
C GLY A 156 3.21 -3.73 -9.06
N ILE A 157 2.06 -4.32 -8.77
CA ILE A 157 1.79 -5.76 -9.01
C ILE A 157 1.90 -6.18 -10.47
N LYS A 158 1.54 -5.32 -11.41
CA LYS A 158 1.63 -5.65 -12.84
C LYS A 158 3.08 -5.81 -13.28
N THR A 159 3.95 -4.92 -12.84
CA THR A 159 5.37 -5.00 -13.11
C THR A 159 5.98 -6.21 -12.41
N ALA A 160 5.63 -6.45 -11.14
CA ALA A 160 6.10 -7.59 -10.37
C ALA A 160 5.70 -8.93 -11.01
N ALA A 161 4.43 -9.10 -11.40
CA ALA A 161 3.94 -10.31 -12.06
C ALA A 161 4.71 -10.60 -13.36
N LYS A 162 4.97 -9.55 -14.15
CA LYS A 162 5.74 -9.67 -15.39
C LYS A 162 7.22 -10.01 -15.13
N VAL A 163 7.87 -9.32 -14.19
CA VAL A 163 9.32 -9.46 -13.92
C VAL A 163 9.63 -10.82 -13.30
N TYR A 164 8.83 -11.23 -12.30
CA TYR A 164 9.14 -12.45 -11.55
C TYR A 164 8.54 -13.72 -12.14
N PHE A 165 7.40 -13.62 -12.84
CA PHE A 165 6.64 -14.79 -13.29
C PHE A 165 6.34 -14.79 -14.80
N GLY A 166 6.58 -13.69 -15.51
CA GLY A 166 6.21 -13.57 -16.93
C GLY A 166 4.68 -13.58 -17.17
N LYS A 167 3.87 -13.30 -16.13
CA LYS A 167 2.41 -13.43 -16.12
C LYS A 167 1.71 -12.10 -15.93
N GLN A 168 0.38 -12.11 -16.06
CA GLN A 168 -0.48 -11.01 -15.68
C GLN A 168 -0.97 -11.19 -14.24
N PRO A 169 -1.36 -10.12 -13.51
CA PRO A 169 -1.83 -10.20 -12.13
C PRO A 169 -3.10 -11.05 -11.92
N ARG A 170 -3.81 -11.37 -12.99
CA ARG A 170 -5.03 -12.20 -12.97
C ARG A 170 -4.72 -13.69 -13.07
N ASP A 171 -3.58 -14.06 -13.65
CA ASP A 171 -3.17 -15.45 -13.85
C ASP A 171 -2.58 -16.05 -12.57
#